data_6c522895a642b22c39d5a45fc603976d
#
_entry.id   6c522895a642b22c39d5a45fc603976d
#
_cell.length_a   1.000
_cell.length_b   1.000
_cell.length_c   1.000
_cell.angle_alpha   90.00
_cell.angle_beta   90.00
_cell.angle_gamma   90.00
#
_symmetry.space_group_name_H-M   'P 1'
#
loop_
_entity.id
_entity.type
_entity.pdbx_description
1 polymer ?
#
loop_
_entity_poly.entity_id
_entity_poly.type
_entity_poly.pdbx_seq_one_letter_code
_entity_poly.pdbx_strand_id
1 'polypeptide(L)'
;MNKVSQLESPIDSAGHVIDEELMRDRLQRRLQGLKAEFESGQRRLAIMEEETTRLRSTLLRISGAIQVLEEELSLATGAPE
;
A
#
# COMPACT_ATOMS: atom_id res chain seq x y z
N MET A 1 22.64 47.85 25.77
CA MET A 1 23.22 46.57 25.32
C MET A 1 22.61 45.41 26.07
N ASN A 2 22.76 45.41 27.37
CA ASN A 2 22.20 44.33 28.18
C ASN A 2 20.68 44.21 28.06
N LYS A 3 20.01 45.34 27.91
CA LYS A 3 18.55 45.34 27.77
C LYS A 3 18.08 44.60 26.52
N VAL A 4 18.83 44.79 25.45
CA VAL A 4 18.51 44.13 24.20
C VAL A 4 18.66 42.61 24.33
N SER A 5 19.77 42.19 24.93
CA SER A 5 19.99 40.77 25.17
C SER A 5 18.93 40.13 26.05
N GLN A 6 18.53 40.86 27.10
CA GLN A 6 17.52 40.38 28.03
C GLN A 6 16.14 40.28 27.35
N LEU A 7 15.83 41.23 26.49
CA LEU A 7 14.54 41.20 25.77
C LEU A 7 14.52 40.11 24.74
N GLU A 8 15.63 39.89 24.05
CA GLU A 8 15.68 38.85 23.01
C GLU A 8 15.59 37.46 23.59
N SER A 9 16.22 37.24 24.74
CA SER A 9 16.27 35.91 25.33
C SER A 9 14.89 35.30 25.62
N PRO A 10 13.95 36.00 26.29
CA PRO A 10 12.61 35.46 26.51
C PRO A 10 11.82 35.28 25.25
N ILE A 11 11.97 36.19 24.29
CA ILE A 11 11.27 36.09 23.01
C ILE A 11 11.75 34.88 22.23
N ASP A 12 13.04 34.66 22.17
CA ASP A 12 13.63 33.53 21.48
C ASP A 12 13.20 32.22 22.11
N SER A 13 13.14 32.13 23.42
CA SER A 13 12.69 30.94 24.10
C SER A 13 11.23 30.60 23.78
N ALA A 14 10.37 31.62 23.84
CA ALA A 14 8.95 31.44 23.53
C ALA A 14 8.75 31.03 22.08
N GLY A 15 9.44 31.67 21.15
CA GLY A 15 9.37 31.32 19.74
C GLY A 15 9.90 29.93 19.48
N HIS A 16 10.96 29.53 20.15
CA HIS A 16 11.52 28.21 20.00
C HIS A 16 10.56 27.12 20.46
N VAL A 17 9.86 27.28 21.56
CA VAL A 17 8.88 26.36 22.08
C VAL A 17 7.70 26.23 21.10
N ILE A 18 7.20 27.35 20.60
CA ILE A 18 6.10 27.35 19.62
C ILE A 18 6.52 26.63 18.34
N ASP A 19 7.74 26.88 17.88
CA ASP A 19 8.27 26.22 16.67
C ASP A 19 8.40 24.72 16.86
N GLU A 20 8.83 24.29 18.04
CA GLU A 20 8.93 22.87 18.36
C GLU A 20 7.57 22.21 18.39
N GLU A 21 6.57 22.86 18.96
CA GLU A 21 5.21 22.35 19.00
C GLU A 21 4.62 22.22 17.59
N LEU A 22 4.82 23.24 16.76
CA LEU A 22 4.36 23.20 15.37
C LEU A 22 5.05 22.08 14.60
N MET A 23 6.33 21.91 14.80
CA MET A 23 7.09 20.85 14.17
C MET A 23 6.56 19.50 14.60
N ARG A 24 6.32 19.31 15.89
CA ARG A 24 5.79 18.08 16.44
C ARG A 24 4.41 17.77 15.84
N ASP A 25 3.55 18.76 15.75
CA ASP A 25 2.21 18.60 15.17
C ASP A 25 2.29 18.17 13.71
N ARG A 26 3.20 18.78 12.96
CA ARG A 26 3.40 18.41 11.55
C ARG A 26 3.89 16.98 11.43
N LEU A 27 4.86 16.60 12.26
CA LEU A 27 5.40 15.26 12.24
C LEU A 27 4.34 14.22 12.62
N GLN A 28 3.52 14.53 13.61
CA GLN A 28 2.46 13.64 14.03
C GLN A 28 1.42 13.47 12.94
N ARG A 29 1.01 14.55 12.29
CA ARG A 29 0.06 14.48 11.19
C ARG A 29 0.63 13.68 10.03
N ARG A 30 1.91 13.89 9.71
CA ARG A 30 2.56 13.14 8.66
C ARG A 30 2.64 11.66 9.01
N LEU A 31 2.99 11.36 10.24
CA LEU A 31 3.04 9.99 10.72
C LEU A 31 1.69 9.29 10.59
N GLN A 32 0.63 9.97 11.03
CA GLN A 32 -0.71 9.40 10.95
C GLN A 32 -1.15 9.20 9.50
N GLY A 33 -0.83 10.14 8.63
CA GLY A 33 -1.09 10.00 7.21
C GLY A 33 -0.39 8.81 6.60
N LEU A 34 0.87 8.61 6.93
CA LEU A 34 1.64 7.48 6.44
C LEU A 34 1.12 6.15 6.97
N LYS A 35 0.74 6.11 8.24
CA LYS A 35 0.12 4.91 8.82
C LYS A 35 -1.17 4.55 8.10
N ALA A 36 -2.00 5.55 7.82
CA ALA A 36 -3.25 5.32 7.10
C ALA A 36 -2.99 4.82 5.67
N GLU A 37 -2.03 5.38 4.98
CA GLU A 37 -1.63 4.93 3.65
C GLU A 37 -1.12 3.49 3.69
N PHE A 38 -0.32 3.17 4.69
CA PHE A 38 0.22 1.83 4.88
C PHE A 38 -0.90 0.81 5.08
N GLU A 39 -1.84 1.10 5.97
CA GLU A 39 -2.97 0.22 6.24
C GLU A 39 -3.85 0.04 5.00
N SER A 40 -4.10 1.13 4.30
CA SER A 40 -4.87 1.10 3.05
C SER A 40 -4.17 0.23 2.01
N GLY A 41 -2.86 0.39 1.87
CA GLY A 41 -2.06 -0.41 0.97
C GLY A 41 -2.09 -1.89 1.31
N GLN A 42 -2.01 -2.22 2.59
CA GLN A 42 -2.08 -3.61 3.03
C GLN A 42 -3.45 -4.23 2.71
N ARG A 43 -4.52 -3.48 2.92
CA ARG A 43 -5.87 -3.97 2.58
C ARG A 43 -6.01 -4.21 1.08
N ARG A 44 -5.50 -3.29 0.26
CA ARG A 44 -5.54 -3.45 -1.19
C ARG A 44 -4.72 -4.64 -1.64
N LEU A 45 -3.56 -4.84 -1.03
CA LEU A 45 -2.71 -5.97 -1.34
C LEU A 45 -3.42 -7.29 -1.03
N ALA A 46 -4.09 -7.38 0.12
CA ALA A 46 -4.85 -8.57 0.48
C ALA A 46 -5.96 -8.86 -0.52
N ILE A 47 -6.69 -7.83 -0.96
CA ILE A 47 -7.74 -7.98 -1.96
C ILE A 47 -7.16 -8.45 -3.29
N MET A 48 -6.06 -7.88 -3.71
CA MET A 48 -5.40 -8.27 -4.95
C MET A 48 -4.88 -9.71 -4.90
N GLU A 49 -4.39 -10.13 -3.75
CA GLU A 49 -3.95 -11.52 -3.54
C GLU A 49 -5.12 -12.50 -3.64
N GLU A 50 -6.27 -12.14 -3.09
CA GLU A 50 -7.48 -12.94 -3.23
C GLU A 50 -7.92 -13.03 -4.68
N GLU A 51 -7.93 -11.90 -5.38
CA GLU A 51 -8.29 -11.85 -6.80
C GLU A 51 -7.34 -12.71 -7.63
N THR A 52 -6.05 -12.63 -7.33
CA THR A 52 -5.03 -13.41 -8.00
C THR A 52 -5.27 -14.91 -7.79
N THR A 53 -5.60 -15.30 -6.57
CA THR A 53 -5.89 -16.70 -6.25
C THR A 53 -7.12 -17.20 -7.00
N ARG A 54 -8.18 -16.40 -7.05
CA ARG A 54 -9.39 -16.76 -7.80
C ARG A 54 -9.10 -16.90 -9.29
N LEU A 55 -8.32 -15.96 -9.82
CA LEU A 55 -7.97 -16.00 -11.24
C LEU A 55 -7.15 -17.24 -11.59
N ARG A 56 -6.18 -17.58 -10.74
CA ARG A 56 -5.40 -18.80 -10.92
C ARG A 56 -6.28 -20.03 -10.95
N SER A 57 -7.23 -20.11 -10.02
CA SER A 57 -8.20 -21.19 -9.99
C SER A 57 -9.01 -21.27 -11.28
N THR A 58 -9.47 -20.12 -11.76
CA THR A 58 -10.24 -20.05 -13.00
C THR A 58 -9.41 -20.52 -14.19
N LEU A 59 -8.15 -20.06 -14.24
CA LEU A 59 -7.26 -20.45 -15.34
C LEU A 59 -6.97 -21.95 -15.32
N LEU A 60 -6.83 -22.54 -14.15
CA LEU A 60 -6.63 -23.99 -14.03
C LEU A 60 -7.84 -24.76 -14.56
N ARG A 61 -9.05 -24.30 -14.22
CA ARG A 61 -10.28 -24.95 -14.75
C ARG A 61 -10.37 -24.82 -16.25
N ILE A 62 -10.09 -23.64 -16.77
CA ILE A 62 -10.11 -23.40 -18.22
C ILE A 62 -9.05 -24.25 -18.90
N SER A 63 -7.86 -24.32 -18.36
CA SER A 63 -6.78 -25.14 -18.89
C SER A 63 -7.18 -26.61 -18.95
N GLY A 64 -7.82 -27.12 -17.88
CA GLY A 64 -8.31 -28.48 -17.85
C GLY A 64 -9.39 -28.74 -18.89
N ALA A 65 -10.31 -27.79 -19.04
CA ALA A 65 -11.37 -27.92 -20.06
C ALA A 65 -10.79 -27.92 -21.48
N ILE A 66 -9.82 -27.06 -21.75
CA ILE A 66 -9.13 -27.03 -23.03
C ILE A 66 -8.47 -28.37 -23.31
N GLN A 67 -7.77 -28.91 -22.32
CA GLN A 67 -7.10 -30.19 -22.47
C GLN A 67 -8.07 -31.31 -22.81
N VAL A 68 -9.21 -31.40 -22.13
CA VAL A 68 -10.22 -32.39 -22.38
C VAL A 68 -10.78 -32.26 -23.78
N LEU A 69 -11.09 -31.03 -24.22
CA LEU A 69 -11.63 -30.79 -25.54
C LEU A 69 -10.62 -31.12 -26.64
N GLU A 70 -9.36 -30.80 -26.41
CA GLU A 70 -8.30 -31.15 -27.36
C GLU A 70 -8.17 -32.66 -27.49
N GLU A 71 -8.23 -33.39 -26.38
CA GLU A 71 -8.22 -34.85 -26.40
C GLU A 71 -9.42 -35.42 -27.14
N GLU A 72 -10.61 -34.91 -26.90
CA GLU A 72 -11.80 -35.36 -27.57
C GLU A 72 -11.79 -35.04 -29.06
N LEU A 73 -11.28 -33.90 -29.44
CA LEU A 73 -11.12 -33.54 -30.85
C LEU A 73 -10.15 -34.49 -31.55
N SER A 74 -9.05 -34.85 -30.90
CA SER A 74 -8.11 -35.83 -31.44
C SER A 74 -8.80 -37.19 -31.67
N LEU A 75 -9.58 -37.63 -30.71
CA LEU A 75 -10.32 -38.88 -30.84
C LEU A 75 -11.37 -38.80 -31.94
N ALA A 76 -12.09 -37.68 -32.02
CA ALA A 76 -13.14 -37.49 -33.03
C ALA A 76 -12.58 -37.43 -34.45
N THR A 77 -11.38 -36.87 -34.61
CA THR A 77 -10.74 -36.82 -35.95
C THR A 77 -10.00 -38.12 -36.29
N GLY A 78 -9.91 -39.04 -35.33
CA GLY A 78 -9.17 -40.29 -35.56
C GLY A 78 -7.67 -40.08 -35.64
N ALA A 79 -7.16 -38.95 -35.13
CA ALA A 79 -5.74 -38.68 -35.18
C ALA A 79 -4.97 -39.68 -34.30
N PRO A 80 -3.93 -40.28 -34.80
CA PRO A 80 -3.09 -41.16 -33.96
C PRO A 80 -2.29 -40.33 -32.98
N GLU A 81 -1.97 -40.92 -31.89
CA GLU A 81 -1.15 -40.25 -30.89
C GLU A 81 0.35 -40.19 -31.25
#